data_487fa2f4a2e7549d05e448f90de79a06
#
_entry.id   487fa2f4a2e7549d05e448f90de79a06
#
_cell.length_a   1.000
_cell.length_b   1.000
_cell.length_c   1.000
_cell.angle_alpha   90.00
_cell.angle_beta   90.00
_cell.angle_gamma   90.00
#
_symmetry.space_group_name_H-M   'P 1'
#
loop_
_entity.id
_entity.type
_entity.pdbx_description
1 polymer ?
#
loop_
_entity_poly.entity_id
_entity_poly.type
_entity_poly.pdbx_seq_one_letter_code
_entity_poly.pdbx_strand_id
1 'polypeptide(L)'
;MLGKGKGQRAPAAAHMSLEYHGGFIYWPSGMARAAVGAAGVRSDKKEGDRATPPGIFALPFGMYREDRIDLPNTALPMIPLREVHAWVDDPNNPKYNQLVELPYRSHTEKLWRTDGIYDLLVVVGYNMNPTRPGAGSAIFLHVARPNFSPTDGCLAVSLSILLELVTVLGADSTLTIRE
;
A
#
# COMPACT_ATOMS: atom_id res chain seq x y z
N MET A 1 -21.42 -23.45 38.16
CA MET A 1 -21.55 -22.06 37.73
C MET A 1 -20.40 -21.77 36.77
N LEU A 2 -20.65 -21.78 35.49
CA LEU A 2 -19.63 -21.49 34.44
C LEU A 2 -19.66 -20.00 34.15
N GLY A 3 -18.58 -19.30 34.50
CA GLY A 3 -18.39 -17.87 34.22
C GLY A 3 -18.31 -17.62 32.71
N LYS A 4 -19.27 -16.83 32.18
CA LYS A 4 -19.22 -16.32 30.81
C LYS A 4 -18.05 -15.33 30.68
N GLY A 5 -16.99 -15.73 29.98
CA GLY A 5 -15.93 -14.81 29.56
C GLY A 5 -16.54 -13.68 28.71
N LYS A 6 -16.42 -12.46 29.20
CA LYS A 6 -16.74 -11.25 28.42
C LYS A 6 -15.71 -11.15 27.30
N GLY A 7 -16.13 -11.45 26.06
CA GLY A 7 -15.33 -11.12 24.89
C GLY A 7 -15.05 -9.60 24.87
N GLN A 8 -13.81 -9.22 25.03
CA GLN A 8 -13.38 -7.86 24.77
C GLN A 8 -13.63 -7.57 23.29
N ARG A 9 -14.60 -6.70 23.01
CA ARG A 9 -14.74 -6.08 21.68
C ARG A 9 -13.44 -5.35 21.40
N ALA A 10 -12.79 -5.69 20.28
CA ALA A 10 -11.72 -4.87 19.76
C ALA A 10 -12.18 -3.40 19.68
N PRO A 11 -11.35 -2.43 20.05
CA PRO A 11 -11.72 -1.03 19.94
C PRO A 11 -12.13 -0.74 18.50
N ALA A 12 -13.22 0.01 18.31
CA ALA A 12 -13.62 0.47 16.98
C ALA A 12 -12.40 1.21 16.37
N ALA A 13 -11.94 0.75 15.21
CA ALA A 13 -10.80 1.36 14.54
C ALA A 13 -11.12 2.84 14.32
N ALA A 14 -10.37 3.72 14.98
CA ALA A 14 -10.48 5.16 14.76
C ALA A 14 -10.14 5.43 13.28
N HIS A 15 -10.90 6.32 12.64
CA HIS A 15 -10.59 6.81 11.30
C HIS A 15 -9.18 7.42 11.31
N MET A 16 -8.19 6.68 10.80
CA MET A 16 -6.80 7.12 10.75
C MET A 16 -6.52 7.74 9.38
N SER A 17 -6.05 8.97 9.38
CA SER A 17 -5.58 9.66 8.18
C SER A 17 -4.07 9.78 8.21
N LEU A 18 -3.42 9.24 7.18
CA LEU A 18 -2.02 9.51 6.87
C LEU A 18 -1.94 10.69 5.91
N GLU A 19 -0.89 11.48 6.01
CA GLU A 19 -0.63 12.57 5.07
C GLU A 19 0.82 12.53 4.58
N TYR A 20 1.04 12.63 3.28
CA TYR A 20 2.35 12.80 2.68
C TYR A 20 2.50 14.19 2.09
N HIS A 21 3.58 14.89 2.46
CA HIS A 21 4.07 16.11 1.79
C HIS A 21 5.55 16.34 2.10
N GLY A 22 6.25 17.04 1.24
CA GLY A 22 7.62 17.51 1.50
C GLY A 22 8.64 16.41 1.78
N GLY A 23 8.43 15.16 1.30
CA GLY A 23 9.33 14.03 1.55
C GLY A 23 9.09 13.27 2.85
N PHE A 24 8.00 13.57 3.54
CA PHE A 24 7.64 12.93 4.81
C PHE A 24 6.20 12.44 4.80
N ILE A 25 5.95 11.32 5.50
CA ILE A 25 4.63 10.86 5.86
C ILE A 25 4.34 11.22 7.31
N TYR A 26 3.13 11.68 7.58
CA TYR A 26 2.65 12.15 8.87
C TYR A 26 1.46 11.32 9.33
N TRP A 27 1.36 11.07 10.63
CA TRP A 27 0.22 10.47 11.32
C TRP A 27 0.07 11.10 12.71
N PRO A 28 -1.05 10.95 13.44
CA PRO A 28 -1.28 11.68 14.68
C PRO A 28 -0.20 11.56 15.74
N SER A 29 0.54 10.45 15.77
CA SER A 29 1.60 10.19 16.75
C SER A 29 3.02 10.43 16.25
N GLY A 30 3.21 10.83 14.97
CA GLY A 30 4.56 11.01 14.46
C GLY A 30 4.68 11.42 12.99
N MET A 31 5.91 11.43 12.53
CA MET A 31 6.27 11.62 11.13
C MET A 31 7.53 10.84 10.80
N ALA A 32 7.70 10.47 9.54
CA ALA A 32 8.90 9.80 9.06
C ALA A 32 9.22 10.17 7.61
N ARG A 33 10.49 10.00 7.22
CA ARG A 33 10.92 10.16 5.83
C ARG A 33 10.18 9.15 4.95
N ALA A 34 9.74 9.60 3.78
CA ALA A 34 9.13 8.76 2.76
C ALA A 34 9.72 9.07 1.39
N ALA A 35 9.97 8.00 0.60
CA ALA A 35 10.30 8.13 -0.81
C ALA A 35 9.02 8.07 -1.65
N VAL A 36 9.05 8.72 -2.81
CA VAL A 36 7.97 8.71 -3.81
C VAL A 36 8.52 8.43 -5.20
N GLY A 37 7.67 8.44 -6.20
CA GLY A 37 8.05 8.26 -7.60
C GLY A 37 9.16 9.20 -8.05
N ALA A 38 10.03 8.71 -8.93
CA ALA A 38 11.19 9.48 -9.42
C ALA A 38 10.79 10.76 -10.17
N ALA A 39 9.58 10.83 -10.70
CA ALA A 39 9.03 12.04 -11.33
C ALA A 39 8.34 12.99 -10.32
N GLY A 40 8.41 12.68 -9.02
CA GLY A 40 7.75 13.45 -7.95
C GLY A 40 6.26 13.17 -7.84
N VAL A 41 5.56 14.05 -7.13
CA VAL A 41 4.09 14.02 -7.04
C VAL A 41 3.52 14.86 -8.18
N ARG A 42 2.59 14.28 -8.98
CA ARG A 42 2.08 14.94 -10.19
C ARG A 42 0.61 14.59 -10.44
N SER A 43 -0.20 15.61 -10.77
CA SER A 43 -1.62 15.46 -11.05
C SER A 43 -1.93 14.90 -12.46
N ASP A 44 -1.01 15.02 -13.42
CA ASP A 44 -1.12 14.50 -14.79
C ASP A 44 -0.64 13.03 -14.93
N LYS A 45 -0.89 12.23 -13.89
CA LYS A 45 -0.47 10.82 -13.75
C LYS A 45 -0.89 9.96 -14.94
N LYS A 46 0.07 9.15 -15.44
CA LYS A 46 -0.10 8.13 -16.48
C LYS A 46 0.60 6.83 -16.09
N GLU A 47 0.23 5.74 -16.76
CA GLU A 47 0.96 4.48 -16.61
C GLU A 47 2.41 4.63 -17.05
N GLY A 48 3.35 4.11 -16.22
CA GLY A 48 4.78 4.12 -16.53
C GLY A 48 5.49 5.47 -16.38
N ASP A 49 4.82 6.55 -15.93
CA ASP A 49 5.40 7.89 -15.81
C ASP A 49 6.31 8.09 -14.60
N ARG A 50 6.37 7.10 -13.71
CA ARG A 50 7.13 7.10 -12.46
C ARG A 50 6.73 8.23 -11.49
N ALA A 51 5.54 8.79 -11.62
CA ALA A 51 5.00 9.81 -10.73
C ALA A 51 4.09 9.20 -9.65
N THR A 52 4.03 9.84 -8.49
CA THR A 52 3.07 9.53 -7.44
C THR A 52 1.85 10.43 -7.61
N PRO A 53 0.63 9.91 -7.63
CA PRO A 53 -0.57 10.74 -7.78
C PRO A 53 -0.89 11.52 -6.51
N PRO A 54 -1.21 12.83 -6.58
CA PRO A 54 -1.79 13.56 -5.46
C PRO A 54 -3.26 13.22 -5.29
N GLY A 55 -3.79 13.37 -4.08
CA GLY A 55 -5.20 13.16 -3.76
C GLY A 55 -5.42 12.54 -2.40
N ILE A 56 -6.66 12.13 -2.14
CA ILE A 56 -7.07 11.41 -0.92
C ILE A 56 -7.52 10.02 -1.35
N PHE A 57 -6.88 8.98 -0.80
CA PHE A 57 -7.08 7.61 -1.21
C PHE A 57 -7.42 6.73 -0.01
N ALA A 58 -8.41 5.85 -0.17
CA ALA A 58 -8.65 4.77 0.78
C ALA A 58 -7.46 3.81 0.81
N LEU A 59 -7.30 3.11 1.94
CA LEU A 59 -6.32 2.04 2.13
C LEU A 59 -7.10 0.72 2.30
N PRO A 60 -7.48 0.04 1.20
CA PRO A 60 -8.44 -1.06 1.26
C PRO A 60 -7.91 -2.32 1.96
N PHE A 61 -6.64 -2.64 1.80
CA PHE A 61 -5.99 -3.80 2.42
C PHE A 61 -4.46 -3.69 2.33
N GLY A 62 -3.79 -4.51 3.12
CA GLY A 62 -2.35 -4.72 3.02
C GLY A 62 -2.01 -6.16 2.62
N MET A 63 -0.75 -6.38 2.24
CA MET A 63 -0.19 -7.70 1.99
C MET A 63 1.15 -7.84 2.71
N TYR A 64 1.49 -9.05 3.16
CA TYR A 64 2.71 -9.29 3.92
C TYR A 64 3.33 -10.66 3.59
N ARG A 65 4.64 -10.78 3.68
CA ARG A 65 5.42 -12.01 3.52
C ARG A 65 5.42 -12.77 4.85
N GLU A 66 4.51 -13.74 5.01
CA GLU A 66 4.40 -14.56 6.22
C GLU A 66 5.66 -15.41 6.52
N ASP A 67 6.52 -15.60 5.53
CA ASP A 67 7.82 -16.26 5.69
C ASP A 67 8.93 -15.31 6.19
N ARG A 68 8.65 -14.01 6.34
CA ARG A 68 9.62 -12.97 6.74
C ARG A 68 9.18 -12.10 7.89
N ILE A 69 7.89 -11.88 8.03
CA ILE A 69 7.31 -11.06 9.11
C ILE A 69 6.05 -11.72 9.65
N ASP A 70 5.84 -11.60 10.95
CA ASP A 70 4.58 -12.03 11.58
C ASP A 70 3.41 -11.16 11.11
N LEU A 71 2.20 -11.73 11.16
CA LEU A 71 0.97 -10.96 10.87
C LEU A 71 0.90 -9.74 11.79
N PRO A 72 0.89 -8.51 11.24
CA PRO A 72 0.75 -7.31 12.04
C PRO A 72 -0.57 -7.30 12.83
N ASN A 73 -0.52 -6.85 14.08
CA ASN A 73 -1.74 -6.62 14.86
C ASN A 73 -2.45 -5.34 14.37
N THR A 74 -3.43 -5.49 13.50
CA THR A 74 -4.08 -4.39 12.79
C THR A 74 -5.56 -4.67 12.56
N ALA A 75 -6.35 -3.60 12.39
CA ALA A 75 -7.73 -3.69 11.91
C ALA A 75 -7.83 -3.57 10.36
N LEU A 76 -6.72 -3.29 9.68
CA LEU A 76 -6.64 -3.32 8.23
C LEU A 76 -6.74 -4.78 7.74
N PRO A 77 -7.57 -5.12 6.73
CA PRO A 77 -7.54 -6.44 6.11
C PRO A 77 -6.15 -6.76 5.57
N MET A 78 -5.57 -7.90 5.96
CA MET A 78 -4.25 -8.32 5.55
C MET A 78 -4.29 -9.64 4.78
N ILE A 79 -3.60 -9.70 3.65
CA ILE A 79 -3.51 -10.88 2.78
C ILE A 79 -2.07 -11.41 2.83
N PRO A 80 -1.84 -12.70 3.17
CA PRO A 80 -0.53 -13.31 3.01
C PRO A 80 -0.09 -13.26 1.55
N LEU A 81 1.07 -12.68 1.30
CA LEU A 81 1.66 -12.62 -0.04
C LEU A 81 2.21 -14.00 -0.42
N ARG A 82 1.92 -14.46 -1.64
CA ARG A 82 2.38 -15.73 -2.21
C ARG A 82 3.12 -15.51 -3.52
N GLU A 83 3.90 -16.50 -3.92
CA GLU A 83 4.67 -16.48 -5.19
C GLU A 83 3.81 -16.26 -6.44
N VAL A 84 2.57 -16.69 -6.37
CA VAL A 84 1.61 -16.55 -7.47
C VAL A 84 0.99 -15.16 -7.58
N HIS A 85 1.14 -14.30 -6.56
CA HIS A 85 0.50 -13.00 -6.58
C HIS A 85 1.24 -12.02 -7.49
N ALA A 86 0.47 -11.35 -8.35
CA ALA A 86 0.94 -10.31 -9.25
C ALA A 86 -0.13 -9.23 -9.43
N TRP A 87 0.27 -8.04 -9.87
CA TRP A 87 -0.64 -6.92 -10.11
C TRP A 87 -0.66 -6.57 -11.59
N VAL A 88 -1.84 -6.48 -12.21
CA VAL A 88 -1.97 -6.19 -13.64
C VAL A 88 -1.72 -4.70 -13.89
N ASP A 89 -0.71 -4.39 -14.67
CA ASP A 89 -0.28 -3.06 -15.08
C ASP A 89 -0.39 -2.82 -16.60
N ASP A 90 -1.01 -3.75 -17.34
CA ASP A 90 -1.33 -3.63 -18.76
C ASP A 90 -2.66 -2.88 -18.95
N PRO A 91 -2.66 -1.63 -19.48
CA PRO A 91 -3.88 -0.83 -19.67
C PRO A 91 -4.92 -1.46 -20.61
N ASN A 92 -4.52 -2.42 -21.46
CA ASN A 92 -5.44 -3.09 -22.39
C ASN A 92 -6.12 -4.30 -21.76
N ASN A 93 -5.76 -4.67 -20.53
CA ASN A 93 -6.32 -5.82 -19.86
C ASN A 93 -7.57 -5.42 -19.06
N PRO A 94 -8.69 -6.20 -19.13
CA PRO A 94 -9.90 -5.91 -18.35
C PRO A 94 -9.71 -5.98 -16.83
N LYS A 95 -8.63 -6.60 -16.35
CA LYS A 95 -8.22 -6.61 -14.94
C LYS A 95 -7.11 -5.60 -14.62
N TYR A 96 -6.93 -4.60 -15.46
CA TYR A 96 -5.98 -3.52 -15.19
C TYR A 96 -6.15 -2.95 -13.77
N ASN A 97 -5.04 -2.74 -13.08
CA ASN A 97 -4.96 -2.27 -11.70
C ASN A 97 -5.64 -3.21 -10.67
N GLN A 98 -5.53 -4.51 -10.87
CA GLN A 98 -6.07 -5.52 -9.95
C GLN A 98 -5.04 -6.60 -9.62
N LEU A 99 -5.20 -7.19 -8.43
CA LEU A 99 -4.47 -8.37 -8.00
C LEU A 99 -4.93 -9.61 -8.80
N VAL A 100 -3.97 -10.40 -9.28
CA VAL A 100 -4.21 -11.67 -9.99
C VAL A 100 -3.25 -12.74 -9.50
N GLU A 101 -3.52 -14.00 -9.90
CA GLU A 101 -2.62 -15.12 -9.65
C GLU A 101 -1.93 -15.57 -10.96
N LEU A 102 -0.63 -15.84 -10.85
CA LEU A 102 0.19 -16.39 -11.95
C LEU A 102 -0.08 -17.90 -12.11
N PRO A 103 0.03 -18.46 -13.35
CA PRO A 103 0.38 -17.76 -14.57
C PRO A 103 -0.77 -16.90 -15.13
N TYR A 104 -0.47 -15.66 -15.52
CA TYR A 104 -1.46 -14.74 -16.07
C TYR A 104 -1.03 -14.22 -17.46
N ARG A 105 -2.00 -14.11 -18.40
CA ARG A 105 -1.71 -13.76 -19.81
C ARG A 105 -1.74 -12.25 -20.05
N SER A 106 -0.91 -11.50 -19.32
CA SER A 106 -0.75 -10.06 -19.53
C SER A 106 0.51 -9.59 -18.81
N HIS A 107 0.94 -8.37 -19.06
CA HIS A 107 1.99 -7.77 -18.26
C HIS A 107 1.51 -7.60 -16.83
N THR A 108 2.37 -7.94 -15.88
CA THR A 108 2.06 -7.87 -14.45
C THR A 108 3.30 -7.52 -13.65
N GLU A 109 3.14 -6.69 -12.65
CA GLU A 109 4.14 -6.51 -11.62
C GLU A 109 4.15 -7.69 -10.65
N LYS A 110 5.29 -8.37 -10.53
CA LYS A 110 5.47 -9.47 -9.57
C LYS A 110 5.61 -8.90 -8.16
N LEU A 111 4.75 -9.37 -7.26
CA LEU A 111 4.76 -8.91 -5.87
C LEU A 111 5.72 -9.73 -4.99
N TRP A 112 5.95 -11.02 -5.30
CA TRP A 112 6.89 -11.86 -4.59
C TRP A 112 8.33 -11.54 -5.01
N ARG A 113 9.05 -10.81 -4.16
CA ARG A 113 10.37 -10.26 -4.47
C ARG A 113 11.43 -10.70 -3.45
N THR A 114 12.69 -10.72 -3.87
CA THR A 114 13.83 -11.04 -3.01
C THR A 114 14.44 -9.82 -2.32
N ASP A 115 14.20 -8.61 -2.89
CA ASP A 115 14.77 -7.35 -2.41
C ASP A 115 14.06 -6.75 -1.18
N GLY A 116 12.99 -7.37 -0.71
CA GLY A 116 12.30 -7.03 0.53
C GLY A 116 11.38 -5.81 0.45
N ILE A 117 11.30 -5.11 -0.67
CA ILE A 117 10.46 -3.89 -0.75
C ILE A 117 8.96 -4.19 -0.59
N TYR A 118 8.52 -5.42 -0.88
CA TYR A 118 7.15 -5.88 -0.71
C TYR A 118 7.00 -6.91 0.42
N ASP A 119 7.94 -6.96 1.37
CA ASP A 119 7.77 -7.81 2.56
C ASP A 119 6.53 -7.38 3.37
N LEU A 120 6.22 -6.09 3.32
CA LEU A 120 4.97 -5.49 3.78
C LEU A 120 4.56 -4.39 2.80
N LEU A 121 3.31 -4.37 2.40
CA LEU A 121 2.74 -3.29 1.60
C LEU A 121 1.29 -3.02 1.98
N VAL A 122 0.85 -1.79 1.76
CA VAL A 122 -0.56 -1.36 1.85
C VAL A 122 -0.98 -0.83 0.49
N VAL A 123 -2.08 -1.33 -0.03
CA VAL A 123 -2.63 -0.87 -1.30
C VAL A 123 -3.21 0.52 -1.13
N VAL A 124 -2.81 1.45 -1.99
CA VAL A 124 -3.40 2.78 -2.09
C VAL A 124 -4.51 2.73 -3.14
N GLY A 125 -5.72 3.12 -2.77
CA GLY A 125 -6.93 3.00 -3.60
C GLY A 125 -6.98 3.96 -4.80
N TYR A 126 -5.81 4.27 -5.37
CA TYR A 126 -5.70 5.09 -6.57
C TYR A 126 -6.17 4.32 -7.81
N ASN A 127 -7.00 4.95 -8.63
CA ASN A 127 -7.51 4.42 -9.90
C ASN A 127 -8.14 3.02 -9.79
N MET A 128 -8.82 2.73 -8.68
CA MET A 128 -9.44 1.41 -8.45
C MET A 128 -10.96 1.40 -8.66
N ASN A 129 -11.65 2.53 -8.41
CA ASN A 129 -13.11 2.58 -8.53
C ASN A 129 -13.61 3.99 -8.94
N PRO A 130 -13.96 4.21 -10.21
CA PRO A 130 -13.77 3.31 -11.35
C PRO A 130 -12.32 3.26 -11.83
N THR A 131 -11.86 2.13 -12.32
CA THR A 131 -10.56 2.00 -12.98
C THR A 131 -10.59 2.64 -14.36
N ARG A 132 -9.60 3.49 -14.64
CA ARG A 132 -9.41 4.15 -15.95
C ARG A 132 -8.14 3.60 -16.60
N PRO A 133 -8.23 2.92 -17.76
CA PRO A 133 -7.05 2.40 -18.46
C PRO A 133 -5.99 3.50 -18.72
N GLY A 134 -4.73 3.19 -18.44
CA GLY A 134 -3.61 4.09 -18.68
C GLY A 134 -3.43 5.25 -17.69
N ALA A 135 -4.34 5.41 -16.72
CA ALA A 135 -4.21 6.45 -15.70
C ALA A 135 -3.21 6.12 -14.57
N GLY A 136 -2.58 4.97 -14.61
CA GLY A 136 -1.64 4.47 -13.60
C GLY A 136 -2.23 3.34 -12.77
N SER A 137 -1.36 2.44 -12.32
CA SER A 137 -1.69 1.23 -11.55
C SER A 137 -0.66 0.98 -10.47
N ALA A 138 -0.90 -0.04 -9.62
CA ALA A 138 0.06 -0.56 -8.65
C ALA A 138 0.67 0.53 -7.73
N ILE A 139 -0.17 1.43 -7.21
CA ILE A 139 0.28 2.41 -6.21
C ILE A 139 0.15 1.80 -4.82
N PHE A 140 1.30 1.63 -4.15
CA PHE A 140 1.40 1.03 -2.83
C PHE A 140 2.14 1.96 -1.86
N LEU A 141 1.89 1.79 -0.57
CA LEU A 141 2.79 2.21 0.50
C LEU A 141 3.58 0.97 0.93
N HIS A 142 4.89 0.94 0.71
CA HIS A 142 5.72 -0.25 0.89
C HIS A 142 7.06 0.03 1.59
N VAL A 143 7.91 -0.99 1.75
CA VAL A 143 9.21 -0.86 2.40
C VAL A 143 10.20 -0.13 1.50
N ALA A 144 10.81 0.93 2.01
CA ALA A 144 11.83 1.69 1.30
C ALA A 144 13.13 0.87 1.13
N ARG A 145 13.84 1.09 0.01
CA ARG A 145 15.23 0.66 -0.11
C ARG A 145 16.11 1.37 0.94
N PRO A 146 17.21 0.79 1.39
CA PRO A 146 18.04 1.36 2.47
C PRO A 146 18.47 2.82 2.24
N ASN A 147 18.66 3.24 1.00
CA ASN A 147 19.03 4.59 0.63
C ASN A 147 17.85 5.54 0.37
N PHE A 148 16.60 5.06 0.53
CA PHE A 148 15.39 5.79 0.14
C PHE A 148 15.43 6.29 -1.33
N SER A 149 15.98 5.48 -2.23
CA SER A 149 15.93 5.81 -3.66
C SER A 149 14.47 5.95 -4.12
N PRO A 150 14.20 6.82 -5.11
CA PRO A 150 12.85 7.00 -5.65
C PRO A 150 12.23 5.70 -6.15
N THR A 151 10.92 5.64 -6.14
CA THR A 151 10.10 4.52 -6.62
C THR A 151 9.64 4.75 -8.07
N ASP A 152 8.85 3.83 -8.60
CA ASP A 152 8.19 3.99 -9.90
C ASP A 152 6.75 4.55 -9.77
N GLY A 153 6.43 5.18 -8.62
CA GLY A 153 5.16 5.85 -8.35
C GLY A 153 4.58 5.57 -6.98
N CYS A 154 5.04 4.52 -6.31
CA CYS A 154 4.64 4.16 -4.94
C CYS A 154 5.19 5.16 -3.89
N LEU A 155 4.67 5.06 -2.67
CA LEU A 155 5.30 5.64 -1.48
C LEU A 155 6.10 4.55 -0.76
N ALA A 156 7.24 4.91 -0.18
CA ALA A 156 8.04 3.95 0.57
C ALA A 156 8.60 4.54 1.86
N VAL A 157 8.50 3.79 2.95
CA VAL A 157 9.00 4.13 4.29
C VAL A 157 9.85 2.98 4.83
N SER A 158 10.61 3.17 5.91
CA SER A 158 11.32 2.05 6.52
C SER A 158 10.36 0.97 7.01
N LEU A 159 10.81 -0.30 7.08
CA LEU A 159 9.98 -1.41 7.54
C LEU A 159 9.44 -1.14 8.96
N SER A 160 10.26 -0.60 9.87
CA SER A 160 9.84 -0.28 11.23
C SER A 160 8.69 0.74 11.27
N ILE A 161 8.76 1.77 10.43
CA ILE A 161 7.69 2.76 10.30
C ILE A 161 6.45 2.13 9.66
N LEU A 162 6.60 1.33 8.61
CA LEU A 162 5.45 0.69 7.97
C LEU A 162 4.72 -0.26 8.93
N LEU A 163 5.45 -1.02 9.74
CA LEU A 163 4.88 -1.86 10.80
C LEU A 163 4.12 -1.02 11.83
N GLU A 164 4.67 0.12 12.28
CA GLU A 164 3.97 1.04 13.18
C GLU A 164 2.68 1.57 12.53
N LEU A 165 2.76 2.07 11.30
CA LEU A 165 1.60 2.60 10.57
C LEU A 165 0.50 1.56 10.44
N VAL A 166 0.83 0.33 10.05
CA VAL A 166 -0.15 -0.74 9.86
C VAL A 166 -0.90 -1.06 11.15
N THR A 167 -0.26 -0.96 12.33
CA THR A 167 -0.96 -1.23 13.62
C THR A 167 -2.08 -0.24 13.92
N VAL A 168 -2.03 0.96 13.37
CA VAL A 168 -3.05 2.00 13.59
C VAL A 168 -4.05 2.14 12.43
N LEU A 169 -3.80 1.46 11.30
CA LEU A 169 -4.71 1.47 10.15
C LEU A 169 -5.90 0.54 10.34
N GLY A 170 -7.02 0.91 9.70
CA GLY A 170 -8.26 0.13 9.65
C GLY A 170 -8.99 0.36 8.33
N ALA A 171 -10.18 -0.24 8.19
CA ALA A 171 -10.97 -0.24 6.96
C ALA A 171 -11.31 1.16 6.42
N ASP A 172 -11.44 2.16 7.31
CA ASP A 172 -11.82 3.53 6.96
C ASP A 172 -10.59 4.47 6.89
N SER A 173 -9.39 3.92 6.96
CA SER A 173 -8.16 4.72 6.91
C SER A 173 -7.92 5.28 5.52
N THR A 174 -7.34 6.49 5.48
CA THR A 174 -7.01 7.19 4.23
C THR A 174 -5.57 7.66 4.21
N LEU A 175 -5.04 7.84 3.01
CA LEU A 175 -3.77 8.51 2.75
C LEU A 175 -4.02 9.74 1.87
N THR A 176 -3.66 10.91 2.39
CA THR A 176 -3.63 12.16 1.63
C THR A 176 -2.23 12.38 1.08
N ILE A 177 -2.09 12.57 -0.23
CA ILE A 177 -0.81 12.88 -0.90
C ILE A 177 -0.90 14.29 -1.45
N ARG A 178 0.02 15.17 -1.04
CA ARG A 178 0.14 16.56 -1.53
C ARG A 178 1.41 16.76 -2.34
N GLU A 179 1.35 17.63 -3.32
CA GLU A 179 2.50 18.13 -4.08
C GLU A 179 3.50 18.87 -3.21
#